data_dfc0a52486466634a78ea83760d8da4c
#
_entry.id   dfc0a52486466634a78ea83760d8da4c
#
_cell.length_a   1.000
_cell.length_b   1.000
_cell.length_c   1.000
_cell.angle_alpha   90.00
_cell.angle_beta   90.00
_cell.angle_gamma   90.00
#
_symmetry.space_group_name_H-M   'P 1'
#
loop_
_entity.id
_entity.type
_entity.pdbx_description
1 polymer ?
#
loop_
_entity_poly.entity_id
_entity_poly.type
_entity_poly.pdbx_seq_one_letter_code
_entity_poly.pdbx_strand_id
1 'polypeptide(L)'
;MTTDPKLSHEELTLLYQVTVSDLTYFKTQQWSLTKYTMALLAALVVAAQFLRPSLLVGERLVLVALAVVVAAGAMSVLFKLQESISVRSTRLDSIREGFGSEFNRAWAAEVKGREYVYAFHFLCAVIAVGTAVVCWLVLRA
;
A
#
# COMPACT_ATOMS: atom_id res chain seq x y z
N MET A 1 -14.79 -17.23 -36.95
CA MET A 1 -13.97 -17.98 -35.97
C MET A 1 -12.58 -17.36 -36.02
N THR A 2 -12.36 -16.32 -35.21
CA THR A 2 -11.05 -15.71 -35.01
C THR A 2 -10.33 -16.59 -33.99
N THR A 3 -9.38 -17.40 -34.46
CA THR A 3 -8.43 -18.12 -33.61
C THR A 3 -7.59 -17.04 -32.91
N ASP A 4 -7.88 -16.78 -31.62
CA ASP A 4 -6.98 -15.97 -30.80
C ASP A 4 -5.58 -16.62 -30.87
N PRO A 5 -4.56 -15.88 -31.28
CA PRO A 5 -3.20 -16.41 -31.32
C PRO A 5 -2.81 -16.78 -29.90
N LYS A 6 -2.65 -18.09 -29.63
CA LYS A 6 -2.07 -18.54 -28.37
C LYS A 6 -0.70 -17.90 -28.24
N LEU A 7 -0.50 -17.14 -27.15
CA LEU A 7 0.80 -16.57 -26.80
C LEU A 7 1.88 -17.66 -26.84
N SER A 8 3.04 -17.32 -27.38
CA SER A 8 4.19 -18.23 -27.36
C SER A 8 4.68 -18.43 -25.94
N HIS A 9 5.40 -19.53 -25.68
CA HIS A 9 5.96 -19.79 -24.35
C HIS A 9 6.92 -18.68 -23.89
N GLU A 10 7.64 -18.05 -24.80
CA GLU A 10 8.53 -16.93 -24.52
C GLU A 10 7.75 -15.67 -24.12
N GLU A 11 6.67 -15.37 -24.83
CA GLU A 11 5.79 -14.24 -24.51
C GLU A 11 5.10 -14.40 -23.14
N LEU A 12 4.66 -15.62 -22.82
CA LEU A 12 4.10 -15.94 -21.50
C LEU A 12 5.13 -15.76 -20.39
N THR A 13 6.37 -16.22 -20.61
CA THR A 13 7.46 -16.09 -19.63
C THR A 13 7.81 -14.60 -19.40
N LEU A 14 7.91 -13.82 -20.47
CA LEU A 14 8.20 -12.41 -20.39
C LEU A 14 7.06 -11.67 -19.63
N LEU A 15 5.82 -11.94 -19.99
CA LEU A 15 4.64 -11.33 -19.35
C LEU A 15 4.58 -11.70 -17.86
N TYR A 16 4.92 -12.92 -17.50
CA TYR A 16 5.03 -13.35 -16.11
C TYR A 16 6.08 -12.55 -15.34
N GLN A 17 7.31 -12.46 -15.87
CA GLN A 17 8.40 -11.72 -15.24
C GLN A 17 8.07 -10.24 -15.03
N VAL A 18 7.51 -9.59 -16.04
CA VAL A 18 7.09 -8.18 -15.96
C VAL A 18 6.01 -8.02 -14.89
N THR A 19 5.01 -8.90 -14.86
CA THR A 19 3.90 -8.81 -13.87
C THR A 19 4.40 -9.03 -12.44
N VAL A 20 5.34 -9.95 -12.20
CA VAL A 20 5.95 -10.17 -10.88
C VAL A 20 6.79 -8.96 -10.45
N SER A 21 7.57 -8.38 -11.37
CA SER A 21 8.35 -7.17 -11.11
C SER A 21 7.45 -5.99 -10.72
N ASP A 22 6.37 -5.78 -11.46
CA ASP A 22 5.36 -4.76 -11.16
C ASP A 22 4.74 -4.95 -9.77
N LEU A 23 4.34 -6.18 -9.43
CA LEU A 23 3.78 -6.48 -8.11
C LEU A 23 4.75 -6.15 -6.98
N THR A 24 6.02 -6.50 -7.14
CA THR A 24 7.07 -6.20 -6.17
C THR A 24 7.26 -4.70 -6.02
N TYR A 25 7.27 -3.96 -7.12
CA TYR A 25 7.36 -2.51 -7.13
C TYR A 25 6.20 -1.87 -6.35
N PHE A 26 4.94 -2.24 -6.63
CA PHE A 26 3.78 -1.67 -5.94
C PHE A 26 3.76 -1.98 -4.43
N LYS A 27 4.17 -3.19 -4.04
CA LYS A 27 4.32 -3.54 -2.62
C LYS A 27 5.37 -2.67 -1.92
N THR A 28 6.51 -2.47 -2.56
CA THR A 28 7.57 -1.59 -2.04
C THR A 28 7.06 -0.15 -1.91
N GLN A 29 6.27 0.32 -2.86
CA GLN A 29 5.66 1.65 -2.80
C GLN A 29 4.67 1.79 -1.63
N GLN A 30 3.84 0.77 -1.34
CA GLN A 30 2.94 0.78 -0.17
C GLN A 30 3.73 0.93 1.14
N TRP A 31 4.80 0.16 1.32
CA TRP A 31 5.65 0.26 2.50
C TRP A 31 6.36 1.60 2.62
N SER A 32 6.89 2.12 1.51
CA SER A 32 7.56 3.42 1.48
C SER A 32 6.59 4.55 1.81
N LEU A 33 5.39 4.55 1.24
CA LEU A 33 4.35 5.53 1.52
C LEU A 33 4.00 5.54 3.01
N THR A 34 3.80 4.37 3.61
CA THR A 34 3.48 4.26 5.04
C THR A 34 4.61 4.80 5.91
N LYS A 35 5.88 4.45 5.60
CA LYS A 35 7.05 4.97 6.32
C LYS A 35 7.13 6.50 6.26
N TYR A 36 6.97 7.08 5.07
CA TYR A 36 7.02 8.54 4.92
C TYR A 36 5.84 9.24 5.60
N THR A 37 4.66 8.65 5.55
CA THR A 37 3.48 9.18 6.27
C THR A 37 3.72 9.18 7.77
N MET A 38 4.26 8.08 8.33
CA MET A 38 4.58 8.00 9.76
C MET A 38 5.68 8.98 10.16
N ALA A 39 6.71 9.14 9.33
CA ALA A 39 7.76 10.13 9.57
C ALA A 39 7.22 11.57 9.58
N LEU A 40 6.31 11.90 8.65
CA LEU A 40 5.67 13.21 8.59
C LEU A 40 4.75 13.46 9.80
N LEU A 41 3.97 12.46 10.21
CA LEU A 41 3.16 12.53 11.42
C LEU A 41 4.02 12.72 12.67
N ALA A 42 5.14 12.02 12.79
CA ALA A 42 6.11 12.21 13.89
C ALA A 42 6.70 13.63 13.89
N ALA A 43 7.04 14.17 12.71
CA ALA A 43 7.54 15.55 12.59
C ALA A 43 6.50 16.58 13.07
N LEU A 44 5.21 16.35 12.82
CA LEU A 44 4.13 17.22 13.34
C LEU A 44 4.07 17.21 14.87
N VAL A 45 4.25 16.04 15.50
CA VAL A 45 4.33 15.95 16.98
C VAL A 45 5.53 16.74 17.51
N VAL A 46 6.70 16.56 16.89
CA VAL A 46 7.92 17.28 17.27
C VAL A 46 7.71 18.78 17.15
N ALA A 47 7.16 19.26 16.02
CA ALA A 47 6.84 20.66 15.82
C ALA A 47 5.88 21.21 16.90
N ALA A 48 4.81 20.46 17.22
CA ALA A 48 3.88 20.84 18.27
C ALA A 48 4.55 20.96 19.65
N GLN A 49 5.47 20.04 19.97
CA GLN A 49 6.20 20.09 21.25
C GLN A 49 7.16 21.29 21.35
N PHE A 50 7.87 21.60 20.27
CA PHE A 50 8.77 22.76 20.24
C PHE A 50 8.01 24.10 20.34
N LEU A 51 6.83 24.19 19.74
CA LEU A 51 6.00 25.40 19.71
C LEU A 51 5.09 25.52 20.94
N ARG A 52 5.04 24.50 21.81
CA ARG A 52 4.11 24.35 22.93
C ARG A 52 3.88 25.61 23.78
N PRO A 53 4.92 26.37 24.17
CA PRO A 53 4.72 27.55 25.03
C PRO A 53 3.95 28.69 24.37
N SER A 54 3.91 28.75 23.03
CA SER A 54 3.34 29.84 22.23
C SER A 54 2.13 29.44 21.39
N LEU A 55 1.75 28.15 21.36
CA LEU A 55 0.66 27.67 20.51
C LEU A 55 -0.71 28.14 20.99
N LEU A 56 -1.35 28.93 20.15
CA LEU A 56 -2.75 29.28 20.28
C LEU A 56 -3.66 28.08 19.92
N VAL A 57 -4.88 28.05 20.43
CA VAL A 57 -5.85 26.98 20.12
C VAL A 57 -6.07 26.83 18.61
N GLY A 58 -6.09 27.94 17.86
CA GLY A 58 -6.22 27.91 16.40
C GLY A 58 -5.06 27.18 15.71
N GLU A 59 -3.84 27.38 16.16
CA GLU A 59 -2.65 26.74 15.59
C GLU A 59 -2.61 25.23 15.84
N ARG A 60 -3.09 24.79 17.00
CA ARG A 60 -3.28 23.35 17.30
C ARG A 60 -4.27 22.72 16.36
N LEU A 61 -5.39 23.39 16.09
CA LEU A 61 -6.40 22.91 15.14
C LEU A 61 -5.83 22.81 13.72
N VAL A 62 -4.98 23.74 13.29
CA VAL A 62 -4.28 23.68 12.00
C VAL A 62 -3.36 22.45 11.94
N LEU A 63 -2.60 22.16 12.98
CA LEU A 63 -1.72 20.98 13.02
C LEU A 63 -2.52 19.67 12.98
N VAL A 64 -3.64 19.60 13.70
CA VAL A 64 -4.56 18.46 13.66
C VAL A 64 -5.15 18.30 12.25
N ALA A 65 -5.64 19.38 11.66
CA ALA A 65 -6.20 19.37 10.30
C ALA A 65 -5.14 18.88 9.28
N LEU A 66 -3.90 19.35 9.40
CA LEU A 66 -2.81 18.92 8.55
C LEU A 66 -2.50 17.42 8.71
N ALA A 67 -2.48 16.90 9.95
CA ALA A 67 -2.29 15.47 10.21
C ALA A 67 -3.40 14.62 9.56
N VAL A 68 -4.65 15.06 9.66
CA VAL A 68 -5.81 14.39 9.04
C VAL A 68 -5.72 14.41 7.51
N VAL A 69 -5.35 15.55 6.92
CA VAL A 69 -5.20 15.68 5.46
C VAL A 69 -4.08 14.75 4.93
N VAL A 70 -2.93 14.71 5.63
CA VAL A 70 -1.82 13.82 5.29
C VAL A 70 -2.26 12.36 5.36
N ALA A 71 -2.96 11.96 6.42
CA ALA A 71 -3.45 10.60 6.59
C ALA A 71 -4.49 10.23 5.52
N ALA A 72 -5.44 11.10 5.24
CA ALA A 72 -6.46 10.88 4.21
C ALA A 72 -5.83 10.75 2.81
N GLY A 73 -4.84 11.59 2.48
CA GLY A 73 -4.07 11.50 1.24
C GLY A 73 -3.33 10.17 1.12
N ALA A 74 -2.60 9.77 2.17
CA ALA A 74 -1.89 8.50 2.21
C ALA A 74 -2.83 7.30 2.06
N MET A 75 -3.97 7.30 2.75
CA MET A 75 -4.99 6.26 2.63
C MET A 75 -5.53 6.17 1.20
N SER A 76 -5.85 7.30 0.57
CA SER A 76 -6.36 7.35 -0.80
C SER A 76 -5.36 6.74 -1.80
N VAL A 77 -4.05 7.03 -1.63
CA VAL A 77 -3.00 6.43 -2.46
C VAL A 77 -2.85 4.95 -2.18
N LEU A 78 -2.90 4.50 -0.92
CA LEU A 78 -2.86 3.08 -0.55
C LEU A 78 -4.00 2.29 -1.19
N PHE A 79 -5.23 2.82 -1.22
CA PHE A 79 -6.36 2.17 -1.88
C PHE A 79 -6.13 2.01 -3.38
N LYS A 80 -5.63 3.05 -4.07
CA LYS A 80 -5.30 2.97 -5.50
C LYS A 80 -4.17 1.96 -5.79
N LEU A 81 -3.16 1.91 -4.94
CA LEU A 81 -2.08 0.91 -5.06
C LEU A 81 -2.61 -0.51 -4.86
N GLN A 82 -3.52 -0.71 -3.90
CA GLN A 82 -4.15 -2.00 -3.65
C GLN A 82 -5.01 -2.47 -4.82
N GLU A 83 -5.80 -1.56 -5.42
CA GLU A 83 -6.56 -1.84 -6.63
C GLU A 83 -5.64 -2.27 -7.78
N SER A 84 -4.54 -1.54 -7.99
CA SER A 84 -3.52 -1.87 -8.98
C SER A 84 -2.87 -3.24 -8.75
N ILE A 85 -2.62 -3.61 -7.49
CA ILE A 85 -2.08 -4.93 -7.11
C ILE A 85 -3.12 -6.02 -7.40
N SER A 86 -4.39 -5.79 -7.07
CA SER A 86 -5.48 -6.76 -7.31
C SER A 86 -5.62 -7.09 -8.80
N VAL A 87 -5.64 -6.07 -9.66
CA VAL A 87 -5.73 -6.25 -11.13
C VAL A 87 -4.55 -7.07 -11.66
N ARG A 88 -3.33 -6.79 -11.18
CA ARG A 88 -2.13 -7.53 -11.62
C ARG A 88 -2.08 -8.94 -11.07
N SER A 89 -2.57 -9.16 -9.87
CA SER A 89 -2.70 -10.50 -9.29
C SER A 89 -3.63 -11.37 -10.13
N THR A 90 -4.79 -10.84 -10.51
CA THR A 90 -5.74 -11.54 -11.40
C THR A 90 -5.11 -11.85 -12.77
N ARG A 91 -4.36 -10.90 -13.34
CA ARG A 91 -3.62 -11.14 -14.59
C ARG A 91 -2.58 -12.26 -14.42
N LEU A 92 -1.86 -12.27 -13.30
CA LEU A 92 -0.87 -13.31 -13.01
C LEU A 92 -1.51 -14.69 -12.92
N ASP A 93 -2.70 -14.79 -12.33
CA ASP A 93 -3.43 -16.05 -12.25
C ASP A 93 -3.88 -16.54 -13.65
N SER A 94 -4.34 -15.62 -14.51
CA SER A 94 -4.69 -15.97 -15.90
C SER A 94 -3.45 -16.41 -16.72
N ILE A 95 -2.29 -15.78 -16.52
CA ILE A 95 -1.04 -16.19 -17.19
C ILE A 95 -0.63 -17.59 -16.73
N ARG A 96 -0.81 -17.91 -15.45
CA ARG A 96 -0.47 -19.23 -14.88
C ARG A 96 -1.30 -20.35 -15.48
N GLU A 97 -2.56 -20.10 -15.81
CA GLU A 97 -3.42 -21.10 -16.49
C GLU A 97 -2.82 -21.50 -17.86
N GLY A 98 -2.06 -20.62 -18.51
CA GLY A 98 -1.32 -20.89 -19.74
C GLY A 98 -0.08 -21.76 -19.57
N PHE A 99 0.47 -21.90 -18.36
CA PHE A 99 1.56 -22.81 -18.04
C PHE A 99 1.01 -24.22 -17.72
N GLY A 100 1.80 -25.27 -17.99
CA GLY A 100 1.38 -26.66 -17.80
C GLY A 100 1.02 -27.02 -16.35
N SER A 101 0.34 -28.16 -16.18
CA SER A 101 -0.16 -28.65 -14.88
C SER A 101 0.95 -28.86 -13.82
N GLU A 102 2.15 -29.18 -14.23
CA GLU A 102 3.31 -29.37 -13.34
C GLU A 102 3.74 -28.03 -12.69
N PHE A 103 3.78 -26.95 -13.47
CA PHE A 103 4.08 -25.62 -12.96
C PHE A 103 3.01 -25.17 -11.96
N ASN A 104 1.74 -25.36 -12.31
CA ASN A 104 0.62 -25.00 -11.44
C ASN A 104 0.61 -25.80 -10.14
N ARG A 105 0.98 -27.09 -10.17
CA ARG A 105 1.09 -27.92 -8.97
C ARG A 105 2.22 -27.47 -8.04
N ALA A 106 3.39 -27.18 -8.59
CA ALA A 106 4.54 -26.67 -7.82
C ALA A 106 4.20 -25.32 -7.14
N TRP A 107 3.50 -24.45 -7.86
CA TRP A 107 3.11 -23.14 -7.34
C TRP A 107 1.97 -23.20 -6.31
N ALA A 108 0.96 -24.03 -6.51
CA ALA A 108 -0.20 -24.15 -5.61
C ALA A 108 0.20 -24.60 -4.19
N ALA A 109 1.32 -25.29 -4.04
CA ALA A 109 1.85 -25.72 -2.75
C ALA A 109 2.33 -24.54 -1.87
N GLU A 110 2.65 -23.38 -2.45
CA GLU A 110 3.35 -22.29 -1.78
C GLU A 110 2.47 -21.06 -1.48
N VAL A 111 1.33 -20.88 -2.14
CA VAL A 111 0.59 -19.60 -2.08
C VAL A 111 -0.80 -19.75 -1.48
N LYS A 112 -0.92 -19.49 -0.18
CA LYS A 112 -2.18 -19.09 0.43
C LYS A 112 -2.38 -17.58 0.23
N GLY A 113 -3.15 -17.19 -0.80
CA GLY A 113 -3.39 -15.80 -1.21
C GLY A 113 -4.07 -14.87 -0.19
N ARG A 114 -4.15 -15.25 1.09
CA ARG A 114 -4.72 -14.43 2.17
C ARG A 114 -3.77 -13.39 2.77
N GLU A 115 -2.46 -13.57 2.63
CA GLU A 115 -1.48 -12.70 3.29
C GLU A 115 -1.49 -11.25 2.77
N TYR A 116 -1.84 -11.04 1.51
CA TYR A 116 -1.84 -9.70 0.91
C TYR A 116 -2.93 -8.77 1.42
N VAL A 117 -4.09 -9.34 1.75
CA VAL A 117 -5.22 -8.57 2.30
C VAL A 117 -4.91 -8.11 3.71
N TYR A 118 -4.26 -8.94 4.50
CA TYR A 118 -3.85 -8.60 5.87
C TYR A 118 -2.79 -7.48 5.88
N ALA A 119 -1.79 -7.54 5.01
CA ALA A 119 -0.75 -6.51 4.94
C ALA A 119 -1.35 -5.13 4.64
N PHE A 120 -2.27 -5.01 3.70
CA PHE A 120 -2.95 -3.76 3.39
C PHE A 120 -3.74 -3.21 4.58
N HIS A 121 -4.57 -4.04 5.22
CA HIS A 121 -5.33 -3.62 6.40
C HIS A 121 -4.42 -3.23 7.56
N PHE A 122 -3.30 -3.93 7.74
CA PHE A 122 -2.30 -3.57 8.73
C PHE A 122 -1.72 -2.19 8.47
N LEU A 123 -1.32 -1.86 7.23
CA LEU A 123 -0.79 -0.54 6.88
C LEU A 123 -1.83 0.57 7.11
N CYS A 124 -3.09 0.34 6.74
CA CYS A 124 -4.19 1.27 7.02
C CYS A 124 -4.39 1.48 8.52
N ALA A 125 -4.36 0.41 9.31
CA ALA A 125 -4.49 0.48 10.77
C ALA A 125 -3.34 1.27 11.40
N VAL A 126 -2.10 1.07 10.95
CA VAL A 126 -0.92 1.81 11.43
C VAL A 126 -1.08 3.32 11.19
N ILE A 127 -1.52 3.73 9.98
CA ILE A 127 -1.74 5.15 9.68
C ILE A 127 -2.88 5.71 10.53
N ALA A 128 -4.00 4.99 10.66
CA ALA A 128 -5.15 5.46 11.44
C ALA A 128 -4.80 5.63 12.93
N VAL A 129 -4.15 4.63 13.53
CA VAL A 129 -3.70 4.69 14.94
C VAL A 129 -2.65 5.78 15.12
N GLY A 130 -1.67 5.86 14.22
CA GLY A 130 -0.65 6.91 14.25
C GLY A 130 -1.27 8.31 14.21
N THR A 131 -2.24 8.53 13.33
CA THR A 131 -2.96 9.81 13.24
C THR A 131 -3.74 10.12 14.51
N ALA A 132 -4.45 9.14 15.07
CA ALA A 132 -5.20 9.31 16.32
C ALA A 132 -4.27 9.71 17.48
N VAL A 133 -3.13 9.06 17.61
CA VAL A 133 -2.10 9.39 18.62
C VAL A 133 -1.56 10.80 18.42
N VAL A 134 -1.25 11.19 17.17
CA VAL A 134 -0.77 12.54 16.86
C VAL A 134 -1.81 13.60 17.23
N CYS A 135 -3.06 13.41 16.80
CA CYS A 135 -4.15 14.33 17.15
C CYS A 135 -4.31 14.47 18.68
N TRP A 136 -4.26 13.36 19.40
CA TRP A 136 -4.36 13.36 20.85
C TRP A 136 -3.19 14.10 21.52
N LEU A 137 -1.95 13.86 21.07
CA LEU A 137 -0.76 14.54 21.60
C LEU A 137 -0.78 16.04 21.31
N VAL A 138 -1.16 16.46 20.11
CA VAL A 138 -1.22 17.87 19.71
C VAL A 138 -2.31 18.61 20.49
N LEU A 139 -3.46 17.99 20.74
CA LEU A 139 -4.55 18.61 21.51
C LEU A 139 -4.20 18.74 23.01
N ARG A 140 -3.33 17.86 23.53
CA ARG A 140 -2.84 17.95 24.91
C ARG A 140 -1.59 18.85 25.07
N ALA A 141 -0.91 19.19 24.00
CA ALA A 141 0.21 20.09 24.02
C ALA A 141 -0.20 21.53 24.28
#